data_847bae1351b6c7e8c37ca56796c959b0
#
_entry.id   847bae1351b6c7e8c37ca56796c959b0
#
_cell.length_a   1.000
_cell.length_b   1.000
_cell.length_c   1.000
_cell.angle_alpha   90.00
_cell.angle_beta   90.00
_cell.angle_gamma   90.00
#
_symmetry.space_group_name_H-M   'P 1'
#
loop_
_entity.id
_entity.type
_entity.pdbx_description
1 polymer ?
#
loop_
_entity_poly.entity_id
_entity_poly.type
_entity_poly.pdbx_seq_one_letter_code
_entity_poly.pdbx_strand_id
1 'polypeptide(L)'
;ASNTPNGFQSVAVDTEIEFCLASTDPNGNSTTGITRTSTSQSSFSTNDGVKYSSSGGIDAWNTSEYLNIWVCDLSGGLLGYAQFPGGNSSSDGIVCDYAYFGNIGTATSPFNLGRTATHEVGHYLNLRHIWGDSNCGNDYCNDTPEHAGSNYGCPNYPSTSNCSGNGSYGDMFMNYMDYTDDACMNMFSQDQKTRMIASINTSRSGLITSNGCQASGYGCTDPIAYNYDPSATVDDGSCCLIAGCTDLAGSNYNANACYDDGSCVFPVYGCTDPIATNYDPLATTDDGSCCYGDQLVITITTDDYPAETSWQLINQSGVIIA
;
A
#
# COMPACT_ATOMS: atom_id res chain seq x y z
N ALA A 1 4.79 4.55 12.12
CA ALA A 1 3.53 5.14 12.63
C ALA A 1 3.66 5.93 13.94
N SER A 2 4.74 5.81 14.72
CA SER A 2 4.89 6.53 16.01
C SER A 2 4.93 8.07 15.85
N ASN A 3 5.27 8.58 14.69
CA ASN A 3 5.39 10.01 14.40
C ASN A 3 4.22 10.57 13.57
N THR A 4 3.24 9.73 13.21
CA THR A 4 2.05 10.18 12.50
C THR A 4 1.14 10.96 13.44
N PRO A 5 0.67 12.17 13.08
CA PRO A 5 -0.27 12.94 13.90
C PRO A 5 -1.55 12.16 14.20
N ASN A 6 -2.11 12.38 15.41
CA ASN A 6 -3.27 11.63 15.89
C ASN A 6 -4.47 11.61 14.92
N GLY A 7 -4.66 12.70 14.15
CA GLY A 7 -5.75 12.77 13.16
C GLY A 7 -5.65 11.76 12.02
N PHE A 8 -4.44 11.27 11.74
CA PHE A 8 -4.19 10.35 10.63
C PHE A 8 -3.74 8.95 11.06
N GLN A 9 -3.56 8.70 12.37
CA GLN A 9 -3.11 7.40 12.86
C GLN A 9 -4.06 6.24 12.52
N SER A 10 -5.37 6.52 12.44
CA SER A 10 -6.38 5.51 12.15
C SER A 10 -6.35 5.01 10.70
N VAL A 11 -5.76 5.79 9.80
CA VAL A 11 -5.65 5.45 8.36
C VAL A 11 -4.21 5.14 7.94
N ALA A 12 -3.23 5.40 8.80
CA ALA A 12 -1.83 5.09 8.54
C ALA A 12 -1.58 3.58 8.65
N VAL A 13 -0.98 2.98 7.61
CA VAL A 13 -0.77 1.53 7.56
C VAL A 13 0.64 1.17 7.12
N ASP A 14 1.06 -0.03 7.46
CA ASP A 14 2.13 -0.75 6.77
C ASP A 14 1.57 -1.31 5.46
N THR A 15 2.26 -1.08 4.36
CA THR A 15 1.81 -1.60 3.05
C THR A 15 2.02 -3.09 2.90
N GLU A 16 2.89 -3.70 3.72
CA GLU A 16 3.29 -5.11 3.64
C GLU A 16 3.88 -5.49 2.28
N ILE A 17 4.42 -4.49 1.56
CA ILE A 17 5.13 -4.69 0.30
C ILE A 17 6.63 -4.73 0.61
N GLU A 18 7.23 -5.87 0.38
CA GLU A 18 8.66 -6.09 0.59
C GLU A 18 9.41 -6.11 -0.74
N PHE A 19 10.65 -5.67 -0.70
CA PHE A 19 11.55 -5.63 -1.86
C PHE A 19 12.84 -6.36 -1.54
N CYS A 20 13.34 -7.07 -2.52
CA CYS A 20 14.67 -7.69 -2.44
C CYS A 20 15.54 -7.21 -3.60
N LEU A 21 16.85 -7.24 -3.43
CA LEU A 21 17.76 -7.16 -4.57
C LEU A 21 17.71 -8.47 -5.35
N ALA A 22 17.68 -8.35 -6.69
CA ALA A 22 17.70 -9.54 -7.53
C ALA A 22 18.99 -10.33 -7.28
N SER A 23 18.85 -11.62 -7.03
CA SER A 23 19.95 -12.58 -6.89
C SER A 23 20.20 -13.38 -8.17
N THR A 24 19.23 -13.34 -9.08
CA THR A 24 19.32 -13.96 -10.42
C THR A 24 19.04 -12.90 -11.50
N ASP A 25 19.89 -12.85 -12.53
CA ASP A 25 19.72 -11.96 -13.67
C ASP A 25 18.73 -12.55 -14.69
N PRO A 26 18.29 -11.80 -15.73
CA PRO A 26 17.36 -12.30 -16.75
C PRO A 26 17.85 -13.51 -17.57
N ASN A 27 19.14 -13.85 -17.49
CA ASN A 27 19.73 -15.01 -18.16
C ASN A 27 19.88 -16.21 -17.21
N GLY A 28 19.41 -16.09 -15.97
CA GLY A 28 19.51 -17.14 -14.95
C GLY A 28 20.85 -17.20 -14.22
N ASN A 29 21.72 -16.20 -14.38
CA ASN A 29 23.00 -16.16 -13.68
C ASN A 29 22.87 -15.45 -12.32
N SER A 30 23.70 -15.87 -11.37
CA SER A 30 23.80 -15.18 -10.07
C SER A 30 24.25 -13.75 -10.24
N THR A 31 23.60 -12.83 -9.48
CA THR A 31 23.88 -11.40 -9.51
C THR A 31 23.73 -10.78 -8.13
N THR A 32 24.27 -9.58 -7.94
CA THR A 32 24.01 -8.75 -6.75
C THR A 32 22.74 -7.88 -6.92
N GLY A 33 22.07 -7.95 -8.06
CA GLY A 33 20.95 -7.05 -8.41
C GLY A 33 21.38 -5.61 -8.72
N ILE A 34 22.68 -5.31 -8.64
CA ILE A 34 23.21 -3.97 -8.89
C ILE A 34 24.14 -4.02 -10.10
N THR A 35 23.72 -3.33 -11.18
CA THR A 35 24.55 -3.12 -12.36
C THR A 35 25.18 -1.72 -12.33
N ARG A 36 26.32 -1.56 -12.97
CA ARG A 36 27.01 -0.28 -13.11
C ARG A 36 27.40 -0.08 -14.57
N THR A 37 26.95 1.03 -15.13
CA THR A 37 27.18 1.37 -16.55
C THR A 37 28.00 2.64 -16.65
N SER A 38 29.12 2.59 -17.37
CA SER A 38 29.89 3.78 -17.69
C SER A 38 29.19 4.59 -18.77
N THR A 39 29.08 5.89 -18.59
CA THR A 39 28.45 6.80 -19.55
C THR A 39 29.29 8.06 -19.74
N SER A 40 29.19 8.66 -20.91
CA SER A 40 29.73 9.99 -21.23
C SER A 40 28.71 11.11 -20.96
N GLN A 41 27.47 10.76 -20.61
CA GLN A 41 26.45 11.75 -20.24
C GLN A 41 26.76 12.33 -18.88
N SER A 42 26.78 13.65 -18.75
CA SER A 42 26.97 14.33 -17.47
C SER A 42 25.69 14.28 -16.61
N SER A 43 24.52 14.25 -17.22
CA SER A 43 23.21 14.11 -16.56
C SER A 43 22.17 13.60 -17.53
N PHE A 44 21.06 13.11 -16.99
CA PHE A 44 19.87 12.70 -17.73
C PHE A 44 18.68 13.60 -17.38
N SER A 45 17.57 13.45 -18.11
CA SER A 45 16.33 14.18 -17.86
C SER A 45 15.13 13.23 -17.93
N THR A 46 13.92 13.76 -17.86
CA THR A 46 12.66 13.00 -17.94
C THR A 46 12.35 12.43 -19.35
N ASN A 47 13.31 12.53 -20.29
CA ASN A 47 13.17 11.97 -21.64
C ASN A 47 13.46 10.47 -21.73
N ASP A 48 13.62 9.80 -20.59
CA ASP A 48 13.95 8.38 -20.46
C ASP A 48 15.32 7.97 -21.04
N GLY A 49 16.20 8.91 -21.39
CA GLY A 49 17.50 8.58 -21.96
C GLY A 49 18.35 7.63 -21.11
N VAL A 50 18.24 7.70 -19.78
CA VAL A 50 18.93 6.79 -18.85
C VAL A 50 18.50 5.33 -19.00
N LYS A 51 17.30 5.10 -19.51
CA LYS A 51 16.68 3.77 -19.66
C LYS A 51 17.04 3.07 -20.95
N TYR A 52 17.94 3.67 -21.78
CA TYR A 52 18.34 3.13 -23.09
C TYR A 52 19.84 3.20 -23.29
N SER A 53 20.45 2.07 -23.63
CA SER A 53 21.86 1.96 -23.95
C SER A 53 22.24 2.84 -25.16
N SER A 54 21.34 3.01 -26.11
CA SER A 54 21.51 3.88 -27.29
C SER A 54 21.63 5.37 -26.94
N SER A 55 21.21 5.78 -25.75
CA SER A 55 21.27 7.15 -25.24
C SER A 55 22.35 7.35 -24.18
N GLY A 56 23.20 6.34 -23.95
CA GLY A 56 24.25 6.37 -22.91
C GLY A 56 23.78 5.90 -21.53
N GLY A 57 22.55 5.39 -21.42
CA GLY A 57 22.03 4.73 -20.24
C GLY A 57 22.17 3.20 -20.30
N ILE A 58 21.23 2.47 -19.72
CA ILE A 58 21.18 1.01 -19.74
C ILE A 58 19.76 0.54 -19.90
N ASP A 59 19.55 -0.45 -20.79
CA ASP A 59 18.25 -1.04 -21.07
C ASP A 59 17.70 -1.75 -19.83
N ALA A 60 16.36 -1.74 -19.67
CA ALA A 60 15.68 -2.42 -18.59
C ALA A 60 15.92 -3.94 -18.62
N TRP A 61 16.00 -4.56 -17.46
CA TRP A 61 15.73 -5.99 -17.35
C TRP A 61 14.23 -6.23 -17.58
N ASN A 62 13.83 -7.50 -17.80
CA ASN A 62 12.45 -7.86 -18.04
C ASN A 62 11.50 -7.24 -17.00
N THR A 63 10.76 -6.23 -17.40
CA THR A 63 9.90 -5.42 -16.51
C THR A 63 8.67 -6.16 -16.00
N SER A 64 8.37 -7.35 -16.54
CA SER A 64 7.36 -8.22 -15.94
C SER A 64 7.86 -9.00 -14.73
N GLU A 65 9.19 -9.08 -14.54
CA GLU A 65 9.82 -9.88 -13.48
C GLU A 65 10.66 -9.02 -12.51
N TYR A 66 11.10 -7.84 -12.95
CA TYR A 66 11.99 -6.96 -12.19
C TYR A 66 11.44 -5.54 -12.12
N LEU A 67 11.41 -4.96 -10.93
CA LEU A 67 11.35 -3.50 -10.79
C LEU A 67 12.72 -2.93 -11.14
N ASN A 68 12.80 -2.21 -12.25
CA ASN A 68 14.03 -1.53 -12.66
C ASN A 68 14.15 -0.17 -11.96
N ILE A 69 15.30 0.08 -11.35
CA ILE A 69 15.61 1.35 -10.69
C ILE A 69 16.89 1.90 -11.32
N TRP A 70 16.80 3.03 -12.00
CA TRP A 70 17.95 3.76 -12.52
C TRP A 70 18.35 4.85 -11.54
N VAL A 71 19.62 4.87 -11.18
CA VAL A 71 20.20 5.90 -10.30
C VAL A 71 21.26 6.65 -11.09
N CYS A 72 21.05 7.94 -11.29
CA CYS A 72 21.92 8.77 -12.14
C CYS A 72 21.93 10.23 -11.64
N ASP A 73 22.68 11.10 -12.30
CA ASP A 73 22.55 12.54 -12.16
C ASP A 73 21.30 12.98 -12.95
N LEU A 74 20.33 13.61 -12.29
CA LEU A 74 19.14 14.17 -12.93
C LEU A 74 19.25 15.68 -13.06
N SER A 75 19.15 16.16 -14.30
CA SER A 75 19.20 17.60 -14.57
C SER A 75 17.98 18.35 -14.03
N GLY A 76 18.13 19.63 -13.77
CA GLY A 76 17.02 20.53 -13.41
C GLY A 76 16.56 20.44 -11.95
N GLY A 77 17.31 19.78 -11.07
CA GLY A 77 16.96 19.65 -9.64
C GLY A 77 15.81 18.67 -9.39
N LEU A 78 15.55 17.76 -10.33
CA LEU A 78 14.57 16.69 -10.18
C LEU A 78 15.12 15.59 -9.27
N LEU A 79 14.33 15.16 -8.28
CA LEU A 79 14.73 14.12 -7.33
C LEU A 79 14.55 12.71 -7.91
N GLY A 80 13.47 12.50 -8.66
CA GLY A 80 13.13 11.24 -9.28
C GLY A 80 11.94 11.35 -10.21
N TYR A 81 11.61 10.26 -10.86
CA TYR A 81 10.35 10.07 -11.59
C TYR A 81 10.07 8.60 -11.81
N ALA A 82 8.80 8.24 -11.97
CA ALA A 82 8.36 6.88 -12.18
C ALA A 82 7.45 6.75 -13.39
N GLN A 83 7.39 5.56 -13.95
CA GLN A 83 6.39 5.21 -14.94
C GLN A 83 5.17 4.59 -14.25
N PHE A 84 3.99 5.16 -14.52
CA PHE A 84 2.71 4.58 -14.11
C PHE A 84 2.42 3.26 -14.84
N PRO A 85 1.59 2.36 -14.25
CA PRO A 85 1.18 1.13 -14.92
C PRO A 85 0.53 1.39 -16.28
N GLY A 86 0.82 0.50 -17.24
CA GLY A 86 0.27 0.59 -18.60
C GLY A 86 1.11 1.42 -19.58
N GLY A 87 2.26 1.94 -19.16
CA GLY A 87 3.23 2.58 -20.03
C GLY A 87 4.04 1.58 -20.87
N ASN A 88 5.09 2.08 -21.53
CA ASN A 88 5.97 1.25 -22.37
C ASN A 88 6.81 0.31 -21.49
N SER A 89 6.75 -0.99 -21.76
CA SER A 89 7.50 -1.99 -21.00
C SER A 89 9.02 -1.83 -21.07
N SER A 90 9.56 -1.25 -22.14
CA SER A 90 11.02 -1.05 -22.26
C SER A 90 11.57 0.08 -21.38
N SER A 91 10.71 0.93 -20.81
CA SER A 91 11.07 2.02 -19.92
C SER A 91 10.40 1.94 -18.55
N ASP A 92 9.74 0.80 -18.24
CA ASP A 92 9.00 0.63 -17.00
C ASP A 92 9.92 0.49 -15.79
N GLY A 93 9.67 1.31 -14.78
CA GLY A 93 10.46 1.39 -13.57
C GLY A 93 10.54 2.81 -13.03
N ILE A 94 11.49 3.05 -12.13
CA ILE A 94 11.72 4.35 -11.50
C ILE A 94 13.13 4.87 -11.79
N VAL A 95 13.27 6.17 -11.78
CA VAL A 95 14.56 6.86 -11.88
C VAL A 95 14.71 7.75 -10.66
N CYS A 96 15.89 7.72 -10.01
CA CYS A 96 16.20 8.59 -8.90
C CYS A 96 17.54 9.28 -9.14
N ASP A 97 17.64 10.53 -8.69
CA ASP A 97 18.92 11.20 -8.62
C ASP A 97 19.78 10.57 -7.50
N TYR A 98 21.06 10.36 -7.79
CA TYR A 98 21.98 9.70 -6.85
C TYR A 98 22.19 10.49 -5.55
N ALA A 99 21.98 11.82 -5.56
CA ALA A 99 22.09 12.65 -4.38
C ALA A 99 20.85 12.57 -3.46
N TYR A 100 19.77 11.89 -3.92
CA TYR A 100 18.51 11.75 -3.19
C TYR A 100 18.03 10.29 -3.11
N PHE A 101 18.92 9.34 -3.43
CA PHE A 101 18.64 7.92 -3.37
C PHE A 101 19.27 7.28 -2.12
N GLY A 102 18.43 6.65 -1.29
CA GLY A 102 18.88 5.97 -0.08
C GLY A 102 19.12 6.90 1.12
N ASN A 103 19.92 6.45 2.08
CA ASN A 103 20.18 7.15 3.36
C ASN A 103 21.64 7.18 3.77
N ILE A 104 22.54 6.77 2.88
CA ILE A 104 24.00 6.76 3.09
C ILE A 104 24.71 7.21 1.80
N GLY A 105 26.01 7.42 1.88
CA GLY A 105 26.84 7.73 0.72
C GLY A 105 26.64 9.15 0.23
N THR A 106 26.12 9.32 -0.97
CA THR A 106 25.88 10.62 -1.62
C THR A 106 24.57 11.28 -1.23
N ALA A 107 23.71 10.60 -0.46
CA ALA A 107 22.42 11.13 -0.08
C ALA A 107 22.56 12.45 0.70
N THR A 108 21.83 13.48 0.24
CA THR A 108 21.97 14.87 0.70
C THR A 108 20.67 15.38 1.33
N SER A 109 20.78 15.99 2.51
CA SER A 109 19.65 16.64 3.20
C SER A 109 19.04 17.76 2.30
N PRO A 110 17.70 17.92 2.32
CA PRO A 110 16.72 17.28 3.23
C PRO A 110 16.13 15.95 2.74
N PHE A 111 16.60 15.39 1.59
CA PHE A 111 16.07 14.20 0.94
C PHE A 111 17.02 13.00 1.07
N ASN A 112 17.46 12.73 2.29
CA ASN A 112 18.50 11.75 2.60
C ASN A 112 18.06 10.60 3.51
N LEU A 113 16.75 10.29 3.56
CA LEU A 113 16.20 9.16 4.31
C LEU A 113 15.51 8.15 3.39
N GLY A 114 15.75 8.23 2.08
CA GLY A 114 15.25 7.28 1.08
C GLY A 114 13.80 7.50 0.66
N ARG A 115 13.20 8.64 1.02
CA ARG A 115 11.77 8.89 0.73
C ARG A 115 11.51 9.20 -0.72
N THR A 116 12.48 9.72 -1.47
CA THR A 116 12.40 9.86 -2.92
C THR A 116 12.08 8.52 -3.58
N ALA A 117 12.85 7.46 -3.30
CA ALA A 117 12.57 6.14 -3.87
C ALA A 117 11.21 5.59 -3.40
N THR A 118 10.81 5.83 -2.15
CA THR A 118 9.50 5.44 -1.62
C THR A 118 8.37 6.14 -2.39
N HIS A 119 8.50 7.43 -2.68
CA HIS A 119 7.57 8.24 -3.46
C HIS A 119 7.44 7.70 -4.89
N GLU A 120 8.56 7.48 -5.57
CA GLU A 120 8.57 6.99 -6.95
C GLU A 120 7.99 5.57 -7.06
N VAL A 121 8.24 4.71 -6.08
CA VAL A 121 7.58 3.39 -5.99
C VAL A 121 6.06 3.54 -5.80
N GLY A 122 5.60 4.55 -5.07
CA GLY A 122 4.18 4.87 -4.98
C GLY A 122 3.57 5.12 -6.37
N HIS A 123 4.19 5.96 -7.19
CA HIS A 123 3.76 6.20 -8.58
C HIS A 123 3.84 4.93 -9.45
N TYR A 124 4.94 4.19 -9.33
CA TYR A 124 5.11 2.91 -10.02
C TYR A 124 3.97 1.94 -9.68
N LEU A 125 3.47 1.98 -8.44
CA LEU A 125 2.33 1.18 -7.98
C LEU A 125 0.98 1.92 -8.08
N ASN A 126 0.88 2.91 -8.97
CA ASN A 126 -0.35 3.60 -9.36
C ASN A 126 -0.89 4.62 -8.34
N LEU A 127 -0.09 5.12 -7.41
CA LEU A 127 -0.49 6.25 -6.58
C LEU A 127 -0.27 7.56 -7.32
N ARG A 128 -1.19 8.51 -7.16
CA ARG A 128 -1.01 9.91 -7.56
C ARG A 128 -0.44 10.71 -6.40
N HIS A 129 0.05 11.90 -6.70
CA HIS A 129 0.30 12.88 -5.65
C HIS A 129 -0.96 13.11 -4.83
N ILE A 130 -0.80 13.33 -3.53
CA ILE A 130 -1.93 13.45 -2.62
C ILE A 130 -2.87 14.63 -2.92
N TRP A 131 -2.39 15.66 -3.65
CA TRP A 131 -3.23 16.77 -4.14
C TRP A 131 -3.89 16.48 -5.52
N GLY A 132 -3.78 15.25 -6.04
CA GLY A 132 -4.39 14.81 -7.31
C GLY A 132 -3.91 15.57 -8.54
N ASP A 133 -2.68 16.15 -8.51
CA ASP A 133 -2.04 16.92 -9.58
C ASP A 133 -2.80 18.19 -10.03
N SER A 134 -3.70 18.69 -9.20
CA SER A 134 -4.44 19.93 -9.42
C SER A 134 -4.91 20.55 -8.10
N ASN A 135 -5.32 21.82 -8.14
CA ASN A 135 -5.87 22.45 -6.95
C ASN A 135 -7.14 21.72 -6.48
N CYS A 136 -7.12 21.18 -5.24
CA CYS A 136 -8.14 20.33 -4.67
C CYS A 136 -8.49 19.13 -5.59
N GLY A 137 -7.45 18.53 -6.18
CA GLY A 137 -7.60 17.40 -7.09
C GLY A 137 -7.93 16.10 -6.37
N ASN A 138 -8.22 15.05 -7.13
CA ASN A 138 -8.54 13.73 -6.62
C ASN A 138 -7.38 12.76 -6.89
N ASP A 139 -6.79 12.22 -5.82
CA ASP A 139 -5.76 11.18 -5.88
C ASP A 139 -6.33 9.75 -5.95
N TYR A 140 -7.67 9.64 -5.91
CA TYR A 140 -8.44 8.39 -5.91
C TYR A 140 -8.25 7.52 -4.65
N CYS A 141 -7.93 8.15 -3.52
CA CYS A 141 -7.95 7.54 -2.19
C CYS A 141 -8.94 8.33 -1.33
N ASN A 142 -9.92 7.67 -0.72
CA ASN A 142 -10.99 8.37 0.00
C ASN A 142 -10.60 8.72 1.44
N ASP A 143 -9.54 8.13 1.95
CA ASP A 143 -9.00 8.34 3.30
C ASP A 143 -7.88 9.38 3.35
N THR A 144 -7.57 10.00 2.21
CA THR A 144 -6.69 11.17 2.09
C THR A 144 -7.51 12.45 1.96
N PRO A 145 -7.17 13.53 2.68
CA PRO A 145 -7.86 14.81 2.52
C PRO A 145 -7.49 15.48 1.20
N GLU A 146 -8.40 16.31 0.66
CA GLU A 146 -8.08 17.16 -0.50
C GLU A 146 -7.04 18.22 -0.13
N HIS A 147 -6.01 18.36 -0.95
CA HIS A 147 -4.99 19.40 -0.84
C HIS A 147 -5.09 20.44 -1.97
N ALA A 148 -4.75 21.67 -1.68
CA ALA A 148 -4.68 22.71 -2.72
C ALA A 148 -3.45 22.55 -3.63
N GLY A 149 -2.43 21.85 -3.18
CA GLY A 149 -1.18 21.60 -3.89
C GLY A 149 -0.20 20.85 -2.99
N SER A 150 1.04 20.72 -3.47
CA SER A 150 2.13 20.11 -2.71
C SER A 150 2.54 20.94 -1.49
N ASN A 151 2.94 20.26 -0.41
CA ASN A 151 3.61 20.87 0.72
C ASN A 151 5.14 20.72 0.57
N TYR A 152 5.90 21.63 1.17
CA TYR A 152 7.37 21.64 1.15
C TYR A 152 7.94 21.86 2.55
N GLY A 153 9.19 21.50 2.76
CA GLY A 153 9.82 21.55 4.08
C GLY A 153 9.12 20.61 5.06
N CYS A 154 9.01 21.03 6.32
CA CYS A 154 8.30 20.30 7.38
C CYS A 154 7.19 21.20 7.96
N PRO A 155 5.98 21.20 7.43
CA PRO A 155 4.89 22.01 7.95
C PRO A 155 4.55 21.69 9.41
N ASN A 156 4.04 22.67 10.14
CA ASN A 156 3.47 22.42 11.46
C ASN A 156 2.08 21.80 11.33
N TYR A 157 1.81 20.79 12.13
CA TYR A 157 0.49 20.17 12.20
C TYR A 157 -0.46 20.92 13.13
N PRO A 158 -1.73 21.16 12.75
CA PRO A 158 -2.31 20.92 11.45
C PRO A 158 -1.92 21.97 10.41
N SER A 159 -1.60 21.55 9.18
CA SER A 159 -1.49 22.41 8.02
C SER A 159 -2.79 22.34 7.24
N THR A 160 -3.36 23.47 6.85
CA THR A 160 -4.68 23.49 6.20
C THR A 160 -4.65 24.19 4.86
N SER A 161 -5.40 23.66 3.91
CA SER A 161 -5.66 24.26 2.61
C SER A 161 -7.15 24.61 2.42
N ASN A 162 -7.46 25.44 1.43
CA ASN A 162 -8.82 25.93 1.21
C ASN A 162 -9.69 24.96 0.38
N CYS A 163 -9.48 23.65 0.52
CA CYS A 163 -10.27 22.63 -0.16
C CYS A 163 -11.44 22.18 0.72
N SER A 164 -12.59 21.91 0.12
CA SER A 164 -13.79 21.50 0.85
C SER A 164 -13.62 20.14 1.54
N GLY A 165 -12.83 19.24 0.94
CA GLY A 165 -12.50 17.93 1.46
C GLY A 165 -11.24 17.88 2.36
N ASN A 166 -10.65 19.04 2.72
CA ASN A 166 -9.45 19.09 3.56
C ASN A 166 -9.69 18.61 5.00
N GLY A 167 -10.92 18.80 5.51
CA GLY A 167 -11.34 18.30 6.81
C GLY A 167 -10.73 19.06 8.00
N SER A 168 -10.99 18.56 9.22
CA SER A 168 -10.53 19.19 10.47
C SER A 168 -9.05 18.92 10.79
N TYR A 169 -8.44 17.94 10.17
CA TYR A 169 -7.04 17.55 10.39
C TYR A 169 -6.08 18.20 9.38
N GLY A 170 -6.63 18.85 8.35
CA GLY A 170 -5.85 19.55 7.34
C GLY A 170 -5.13 18.64 6.36
N ASP A 171 -4.06 19.16 5.78
CA ASP A 171 -3.23 18.46 4.81
C ASP A 171 -2.48 17.28 5.46
N MET A 172 -2.50 16.13 4.80
CA MET A 172 -1.74 14.95 5.21
C MET A 172 -0.30 15.05 4.65
N PHE A 173 0.39 16.15 4.98
CA PHE A 173 1.71 16.49 4.46
C PHE A 173 2.81 15.48 4.80
N MET A 174 2.59 14.60 5.78
CA MET A 174 3.50 13.50 6.15
C MET A 174 3.34 12.25 5.27
N ASN A 175 2.44 12.27 4.30
CA ASN A 175 2.24 11.18 3.37
C ASN A 175 3.40 11.11 2.37
N TYR A 176 3.85 9.91 2.03
CA TYR A 176 4.92 9.71 1.06
C TYR A 176 4.61 10.24 -0.34
N MET A 177 3.35 10.53 -0.66
CA MET A 177 2.94 11.10 -1.95
C MET A 177 2.81 12.63 -1.93
N ASP A 178 3.34 13.31 -0.90
CA ASP A 178 3.55 14.76 -0.88
C ASP A 178 5.02 15.10 -1.22
N TYR A 179 5.41 16.37 -1.17
CA TYR A 179 6.74 16.90 -1.49
C TYR A 179 7.47 17.49 -0.28
N THR A 180 7.11 17.06 0.92
CA THR A 180 7.79 17.48 2.14
C THR A 180 9.18 16.85 2.27
N ASP A 181 9.99 17.40 3.17
CA ASP A 181 11.30 16.84 3.48
C ASP A 181 11.18 15.42 4.02
N ASP A 182 12.14 14.56 3.71
CA ASP A 182 12.15 13.15 4.12
C ASP A 182 11.90 12.93 5.62
N ALA A 183 12.41 13.85 6.48
CA ALA A 183 12.26 13.78 7.91
C ALA A 183 10.79 13.87 8.38
N CYS A 184 9.90 14.42 7.57
CA CYS A 184 8.50 14.62 7.87
C CYS A 184 7.60 13.51 7.32
N MET A 185 8.07 12.81 6.29
CA MET A 185 7.33 11.73 5.65
C MET A 185 7.38 10.44 6.46
N ASN A 186 6.22 9.84 6.75
CA ASN A 186 6.17 8.65 7.59
C ASN A 186 5.00 7.70 7.34
N MET A 187 4.15 7.91 6.32
CA MET A 187 2.98 7.07 6.12
C MET A 187 2.49 6.96 4.68
N PHE A 188 1.89 5.82 4.39
CA PHE A 188 0.83 5.64 3.40
C PHE A 188 -0.51 5.44 4.12
N SER A 189 -1.61 5.70 3.42
CA SER A 189 -2.97 5.43 3.91
C SER A 189 -3.47 4.02 3.52
N GLN A 190 -4.57 3.59 4.14
CA GLN A 190 -5.18 2.29 3.84
C GLN A 190 -5.66 2.20 2.39
N ASP A 191 -6.29 3.25 1.85
CA ASP A 191 -6.72 3.25 0.45
C ASP A 191 -5.53 3.27 -0.51
N GLN A 192 -4.44 3.97 -0.16
CA GLN A 192 -3.18 3.91 -0.91
C GLN A 192 -2.61 2.49 -0.94
N LYS A 193 -2.52 1.79 0.21
CA LYS A 193 -2.14 0.36 0.27
C LYS A 193 -3.02 -0.48 -0.64
N THR A 194 -4.33 -0.34 -0.53
CA THR A 194 -5.30 -1.09 -1.34
C THR A 194 -5.05 -0.88 -2.84
N ARG A 195 -4.79 0.36 -3.25
CA ARG A 195 -4.51 0.73 -4.63
C ARG A 195 -3.16 0.17 -5.12
N MET A 196 -2.12 0.20 -4.29
CA MET A 196 -0.81 -0.38 -4.59
C MET A 196 -0.91 -1.90 -4.79
N ILE A 197 -1.59 -2.61 -3.87
CA ILE A 197 -1.80 -4.06 -3.95
C ILE A 197 -2.64 -4.43 -5.18
N ALA A 198 -3.68 -3.65 -5.50
CA ALA A 198 -4.45 -3.87 -6.73
C ALA A 198 -3.58 -3.71 -7.99
N SER A 199 -2.67 -2.73 -8.02
CA SER A 199 -1.72 -2.55 -9.12
C SER A 199 -0.77 -3.72 -9.26
N ILE A 200 -0.24 -4.24 -8.16
CA ILE A 200 0.62 -5.43 -8.13
C ILE A 200 -0.14 -6.64 -8.68
N ASN A 201 -1.35 -6.90 -8.19
CA ASN A 201 -2.14 -8.07 -8.57
C ASN A 201 -2.67 -8.04 -10.02
N THR A 202 -2.68 -6.87 -10.66
CA THR A 202 -3.20 -6.71 -12.02
C THR A 202 -2.10 -6.38 -13.03
N SER A 203 -1.67 -5.13 -13.02
CA SER A 203 -0.76 -4.59 -14.04
C SER A 203 0.68 -5.05 -13.87
N ARG A 204 1.05 -5.53 -12.67
CA ARG A 204 2.43 -5.92 -12.30
C ARG A 204 2.50 -7.32 -11.67
N SER A 205 1.52 -8.17 -11.99
CA SER A 205 1.39 -9.52 -11.38
C SER A 205 2.60 -10.42 -11.63
N GLY A 206 3.36 -10.20 -12.68
CA GLY A 206 4.60 -10.92 -12.93
C GLY A 206 5.68 -10.72 -11.87
N LEU A 207 5.67 -9.59 -11.16
CA LEU A 207 6.63 -9.34 -10.08
C LEU A 207 6.43 -10.31 -8.90
N ILE A 208 5.18 -10.72 -8.62
CA ILE A 208 4.86 -11.64 -7.51
C ILE A 208 5.39 -13.05 -7.81
N THR A 209 5.40 -13.43 -9.08
CA THR A 209 5.81 -14.77 -9.53
C THR A 209 7.27 -14.81 -10.00
N SER A 210 7.98 -13.69 -9.85
CA SER A 210 9.38 -13.57 -10.25
C SER A 210 10.30 -14.42 -9.36
N ASN A 211 11.21 -15.13 -9.97
CA ASN A 211 12.29 -15.84 -9.28
C ASN A 211 13.54 -14.96 -9.07
N GLY A 212 13.44 -13.66 -9.38
CA GLY A 212 14.57 -12.74 -9.30
C GLY A 212 15.18 -12.60 -7.91
N CYS A 213 14.38 -12.79 -6.86
CA CYS A 213 14.84 -12.71 -5.46
C CYS A 213 15.42 -14.01 -4.93
N GLN A 214 15.24 -15.12 -5.62
CA GLN A 214 15.78 -16.40 -5.19
C GLN A 214 17.21 -16.56 -5.71
N ALA A 215 18.17 -16.64 -4.79
CA ALA A 215 19.51 -17.05 -5.17
C ALA A 215 19.41 -18.44 -5.81
N SER A 216 19.97 -18.60 -7.02
CA SER A 216 19.98 -19.88 -7.71
C SER A 216 20.49 -20.97 -6.75
N GLY A 217 19.65 -21.96 -6.47
CA GLY A 217 19.94 -23.07 -5.58
C GLY A 217 19.63 -22.86 -4.10
N TYR A 218 19.12 -21.69 -3.68
CA TYR A 218 18.59 -21.47 -2.34
C TYR A 218 17.06 -21.64 -2.35
N GLY A 219 16.52 -22.26 -1.31
CA GLY A 219 15.09 -22.50 -1.12
C GLY A 219 14.87 -23.58 -0.09
N CYS A 220 13.61 -23.93 0.16
CA CYS A 220 13.33 -25.04 1.05
C CYS A 220 13.73 -26.38 0.43
N THR A 221 14.69 -27.08 1.06
CA THR A 221 15.17 -28.40 0.61
C THR A 221 14.43 -29.57 1.26
N ASP A 222 13.49 -29.33 2.18
CA ASP A 222 12.72 -30.36 2.84
C ASP A 222 11.51 -30.81 1.99
N PRO A 223 11.50 -32.07 1.48
CA PRO A 223 10.42 -32.54 0.61
C PRO A 223 9.04 -32.63 1.28
N ILE A 224 8.96 -32.51 2.62
CA ILE A 224 7.68 -32.49 3.33
C ILE A 224 7.13 -31.10 3.56
N ALA A 225 7.90 -30.06 3.25
CA ALA A 225 7.46 -28.68 3.37
C ALA A 225 6.47 -28.29 2.27
N TYR A 226 5.48 -27.47 2.59
CA TYR A 226 4.48 -26.98 1.63
C TYR A 226 5.09 -26.11 0.51
N ASN A 227 6.23 -25.49 0.77
CA ASN A 227 6.98 -24.66 -0.17
C ASN A 227 8.29 -25.34 -0.62
N TYR A 228 8.33 -26.69 -0.64
CA TYR A 228 9.48 -27.42 -1.13
C TYR A 228 9.87 -27.01 -2.54
N ASP A 229 11.13 -26.66 -2.73
CA ASP A 229 11.71 -26.35 -4.03
C ASP A 229 12.66 -27.48 -4.47
N PRO A 230 12.28 -28.33 -5.44
CA PRO A 230 13.13 -29.42 -5.91
C PRO A 230 14.40 -28.95 -6.61
N SER A 231 14.51 -27.67 -6.97
CA SER A 231 15.71 -27.06 -7.57
C SER A 231 16.69 -26.51 -6.53
N ALA A 232 16.24 -26.35 -5.27
CA ALA A 232 17.08 -25.87 -4.19
C ALA A 232 18.15 -26.90 -3.83
N THR A 233 19.39 -26.42 -3.71
CA THR A 233 20.55 -27.20 -3.27
C THR A 233 21.07 -26.76 -1.91
N VAL A 234 20.59 -25.59 -1.44
CA VAL A 234 20.94 -24.99 -0.14
C VAL A 234 19.64 -24.55 0.53
N ASP A 235 19.43 -25.06 1.75
CA ASP A 235 18.30 -24.62 2.58
C ASP A 235 18.51 -23.17 3.02
N ASP A 236 17.55 -22.31 2.73
CA ASP A 236 17.55 -20.90 3.12
C ASP A 236 16.80 -20.64 4.43
N GLY A 237 16.29 -21.69 5.08
CA GLY A 237 15.48 -21.60 6.28
C GLY A 237 14.02 -21.23 6.05
N SER A 238 13.56 -21.16 4.79
CA SER A 238 12.19 -20.79 4.42
C SER A 238 11.18 -21.94 4.51
N CYS A 239 11.61 -23.15 4.90
CA CYS A 239 10.74 -24.31 4.89
C CYS A 239 9.46 -24.11 5.72
N CYS A 240 8.34 -24.22 5.06
CA CYS A 240 7.00 -24.12 5.65
C CYS A 240 6.46 -25.51 5.98
N LEU A 241 6.41 -25.83 7.27
CA LEU A 241 6.01 -27.16 7.77
C LEU A 241 4.66 -27.15 8.49
N ILE A 242 4.08 -25.98 8.73
CA ILE A 242 2.86 -25.84 9.52
C ILE A 242 1.76 -25.22 8.64
N ALA A 243 0.74 -26.00 8.38
CA ALA A 243 -0.50 -25.50 7.74
C ALA A 243 -1.52 -25.09 8.81
N GLY A 244 -2.44 -24.23 8.42
CA GLY A 244 -3.52 -23.75 9.26
C GLY A 244 -4.07 -22.44 8.76
N CYS A 245 -5.04 -21.86 9.49
CA CYS A 245 -5.58 -20.55 9.15
C CYS A 245 -4.53 -19.46 9.34
N THR A 246 -4.18 -18.77 8.25
CA THR A 246 -3.23 -17.63 8.26
C THR A 246 -3.92 -16.27 8.30
N ASP A 247 -5.24 -16.22 8.26
CA ASP A 247 -6.02 -14.97 8.33
C ASP A 247 -6.26 -14.57 9.79
N LEU A 248 -5.81 -13.38 10.17
CA LEU A 248 -5.98 -12.80 11.51
C LEU A 248 -7.46 -12.64 11.93
N ALA A 249 -8.37 -12.51 10.96
CA ALA A 249 -9.81 -12.42 11.23
C ALA A 249 -10.45 -13.78 11.52
N GLY A 250 -9.75 -14.88 11.25
CA GLY A 250 -10.23 -16.23 11.57
C GLY A 250 -10.21 -16.50 13.08
N SER A 251 -11.29 -17.06 13.60
CA SER A 251 -11.39 -17.46 15.02
C SER A 251 -10.41 -18.58 15.40
N ASN A 252 -9.90 -19.29 14.40
CA ASN A 252 -8.89 -20.34 14.51
C ASN A 252 -7.54 -19.94 13.89
N TYR A 253 -7.27 -18.64 13.83
CA TYR A 253 -5.97 -18.11 13.39
C TYR A 253 -4.82 -18.82 14.10
N ASN A 254 -3.83 -19.27 13.34
CA ASN A 254 -2.63 -19.89 13.85
C ASN A 254 -1.39 -19.07 13.46
N ALA A 255 -0.85 -18.33 14.42
CA ALA A 255 0.33 -17.50 14.21
C ALA A 255 1.60 -18.27 13.78
N ASN A 256 1.62 -19.60 13.93
CA ASN A 256 2.73 -20.45 13.49
C ASN A 256 2.48 -21.07 12.11
N ALA A 257 1.26 -20.92 11.54
CA ALA A 257 0.99 -21.43 10.21
C ALA A 257 1.66 -20.51 9.18
N CYS A 258 2.36 -21.13 8.26
CA CYS A 258 3.01 -20.49 7.13
C CYS A 258 2.37 -20.87 5.78
N TYR A 259 1.37 -21.74 5.81
CA TYR A 259 0.58 -22.18 4.67
C TYR A 259 -0.89 -22.19 5.03
N ASP A 260 -1.72 -21.48 4.26
CA ASP A 260 -3.17 -21.52 4.44
C ASP A 260 -3.73 -22.81 3.84
N ASP A 261 -4.30 -23.64 4.69
CA ASP A 261 -4.93 -24.91 4.31
C ASP A 261 -6.43 -24.80 4.03
N GLY A 262 -6.96 -23.56 4.02
CA GLY A 262 -8.38 -23.28 3.83
C GLY A 262 -9.24 -23.57 5.06
N SER A 263 -8.63 -23.82 6.22
CA SER A 263 -9.34 -24.15 7.46
C SER A 263 -9.87 -22.93 8.22
N CYS A 264 -9.67 -21.71 7.70
CA CYS A 264 -10.12 -20.48 8.37
C CYS A 264 -11.61 -20.50 8.67
N VAL A 265 -11.95 -20.27 9.93
CA VAL A 265 -13.33 -20.13 10.41
C VAL A 265 -13.55 -18.69 10.81
N PHE A 266 -14.48 -18.02 10.13
CA PHE A 266 -14.80 -16.64 10.43
C PHE A 266 -16.00 -16.56 11.37
N PRO A 267 -16.00 -15.63 12.36
CA PRO A 267 -17.15 -15.43 13.23
C PRO A 267 -18.35 -14.93 12.41
N VAL A 268 -19.48 -15.55 12.61
CA VAL A 268 -20.78 -15.04 12.14
C VAL A 268 -21.41 -14.30 13.31
N TYR A 269 -21.57 -12.99 13.18
CA TYR A 269 -22.13 -12.14 14.22
C TYR A 269 -23.65 -12.12 14.16
N GLY A 270 -24.30 -12.15 15.31
CA GLY A 270 -25.76 -12.11 15.46
C GLY A 270 -26.16 -12.51 16.85
N CYS A 271 -27.47 -12.51 17.12
CA CYS A 271 -27.98 -12.96 18.42
C CYS A 271 -27.88 -14.47 18.59
N THR A 272 -27.09 -14.91 19.57
CA THR A 272 -26.86 -16.34 19.86
C THR A 272 -27.79 -16.93 20.92
N ASP A 273 -28.71 -16.13 21.51
CA ASP A 273 -29.64 -16.61 22.55
C ASP A 273 -30.91 -17.19 21.93
N PRO A 274 -31.18 -18.51 22.09
CA PRO A 274 -32.37 -19.15 21.51
C PRO A 274 -33.69 -18.64 22.00
N ILE A 275 -33.75 -17.89 23.11
CA ILE A 275 -35.00 -17.30 23.64
C ILE A 275 -35.24 -15.90 23.12
N ALA A 276 -34.28 -15.29 22.43
CA ALA A 276 -34.47 -14.00 21.78
C ALA A 276 -35.36 -14.11 20.54
N THR A 277 -36.15 -13.08 20.25
CA THR A 277 -37.06 -13.06 19.10
C THR A 277 -36.31 -12.95 17.76
N ASN A 278 -35.08 -12.47 17.78
CA ASN A 278 -34.19 -12.36 16.62
C ASN A 278 -33.01 -13.33 16.69
N TYR A 279 -33.19 -14.49 17.34
CA TYR A 279 -32.17 -15.53 17.38
C TYR A 279 -31.71 -15.92 15.96
N ASP A 280 -30.42 -15.91 15.72
CA ASP A 280 -29.82 -16.40 14.50
C ASP A 280 -29.09 -17.73 14.77
N PRO A 281 -29.61 -18.86 14.29
CA PRO A 281 -28.99 -20.17 14.49
C PRO A 281 -27.64 -20.33 13.78
N LEU A 282 -27.26 -19.41 12.88
CA LEU A 282 -25.96 -19.40 12.19
C LEU A 282 -24.92 -18.53 12.90
N ALA A 283 -25.38 -17.65 13.81
CA ALA A 283 -24.46 -16.81 14.56
C ALA A 283 -23.57 -17.67 15.48
N THR A 284 -22.26 -17.42 15.40
CA THR A 284 -21.24 -18.05 16.26
C THR A 284 -20.71 -17.10 17.32
N THR A 285 -21.01 -15.82 17.19
CA THR A 285 -20.56 -14.75 18.10
C THR A 285 -21.72 -13.79 18.35
N ASP A 286 -22.04 -13.58 19.63
CA ASP A 286 -23.06 -12.60 20.01
C ASP A 286 -22.55 -11.18 19.74
N ASP A 287 -23.32 -10.41 19.00
CA ASP A 287 -23.05 -8.99 18.67
C ASP A 287 -23.80 -8.01 19.60
N GLY A 288 -24.51 -8.53 20.60
CA GLY A 288 -25.32 -7.75 21.51
C GLY A 288 -26.68 -7.31 20.94
N SER A 289 -27.06 -7.83 19.77
CA SER A 289 -28.32 -7.47 19.09
C SER A 289 -29.55 -8.23 19.63
N CYS A 290 -29.37 -9.14 20.61
CA CYS A 290 -30.48 -9.95 21.12
C CYS A 290 -31.66 -9.11 21.63
N CYS A 291 -32.84 -9.34 21.06
CA CYS A 291 -34.07 -8.67 21.43
C CYS A 291 -35.00 -9.64 22.19
N TYR A 292 -35.54 -9.18 23.32
CA TYR A 292 -36.44 -9.93 24.15
C TYR A 292 -37.78 -9.18 24.23
N GLY A 293 -38.87 -9.81 23.78
CA GLY A 293 -40.22 -9.24 23.79
C GLY A 293 -40.78 -9.04 22.40
N ASP A 294 -41.94 -8.39 22.34
CA ASP A 294 -42.64 -8.15 21.07
C ASP A 294 -41.89 -7.11 20.23
N GLN A 295 -41.65 -7.44 18.97
CA GLN A 295 -41.06 -6.50 18.02
C GLN A 295 -42.13 -5.53 17.49
N LEU A 296 -41.85 -4.24 17.59
CA LEU A 296 -42.62 -3.20 16.94
C LEU A 296 -41.99 -2.85 15.59
N VAL A 297 -42.61 -3.23 14.50
CA VAL A 297 -42.23 -2.84 13.15
C VAL A 297 -42.97 -1.56 12.77
N ILE A 298 -42.24 -0.48 12.59
CA ILE A 298 -42.78 0.80 12.13
C ILE A 298 -42.34 0.98 10.67
N THR A 299 -43.33 1.02 9.78
CA THR A 299 -43.11 1.34 8.36
C THR A 299 -43.51 2.80 8.13
N ILE A 300 -42.55 3.63 7.74
CA ILE A 300 -42.82 5.03 7.38
C ILE A 300 -42.75 5.13 5.87
N THR A 301 -43.85 5.54 5.25
CA THR A 301 -43.87 5.88 3.82
C THR A 301 -43.81 7.40 3.70
N THR A 302 -42.73 7.92 3.12
CA THR A 302 -42.59 9.35 2.86
C THR A 302 -43.09 9.68 1.45
N ASP A 303 -43.43 10.93 1.23
CA ASP A 303 -43.66 11.49 -0.11
C ASP A 303 -42.34 11.81 -0.83
N ASP A 304 -42.41 12.65 -1.85
CA ASP A 304 -41.23 13.06 -2.65
C ASP A 304 -40.23 13.94 -1.87
N TYR A 305 -40.51 14.29 -0.62
CA TYR A 305 -39.67 15.15 0.25
C TYR A 305 -39.29 14.46 1.57
N PRO A 306 -38.56 13.36 1.54
CA PRO A 306 -38.26 12.55 2.73
C PRO A 306 -37.44 13.31 3.80
N ALA A 307 -36.69 14.35 3.41
CA ALA A 307 -35.90 15.16 4.35
C ALA A 307 -36.75 16.03 5.29
N GLU A 308 -38.03 16.23 4.99
CA GLU A 308 -38.97 17.00 5.84
C GLU A 308 -39.64 16.11 6.91
N THR A 309 -39.49 14.80 6.80
CA THR A 309 -40.11 13.85 7.74
C THR A 309 -39.19 13.58 8.93
N SER A 310 -39.68 13.86 10.13
CA SER A 310 -39.02 13.49 11.37
C SER A 310 -39.98 12.70 12.26
N TRP A 311 -39.45 11.73 12.99
CA TRP A 311 -40.23 10.93 13.93
C TRP A 311 -39.44 10.65 15.21
N GLN A 312 -40.14 10.37 16.27
CA GLN A 312 -39.58 9.98 17.55
C GLN A 312 -40.44 8.90 18.16
N LEU A 313 -39.81 7.87 18.71
CA LEU A 313 -40.49 6.89 19.54
C LEU A 313 -40.43 7.34 21.00
N ILE A 314 -41.59 7.49 21.64
CA ILE A 314 -41.73 8.00 23.00
C ILE A 314 -42.43 6.91 23.83
N ASN A 315 -41.85 6.59 25.01
CA ASN A 315 -42.48 5.67 25.95
C ASN A 315 -43.68 6.31 26.68
N GLN A 316 -44.42 5.52 27.45
CA GLN A 316 -45.61 6.00 28.22
C GLN A 316 -45.27 7.13 29.25
N SER A 317 -44.02 7.30 29.61
CA SER A 317 -43.55 8.35 30.48
C SER A 317 -43.06 9.61 29.75
N GLY A 318 -43.23 9.67 28.44
CA GLY A 318 -42.85 10.79 27.59
C GLY A 318 -41.32 10.87 27.31
N VAL A 319 -40.57 9.80 27.54
CA VAL A 319 -39.14 9.74 27.25
C VAL A 319 -38.94 9.23 25.84
N ILE A 320 -38.12 9.93 25.07
CA ILE A 320 -37.69 9.51 23.70
C ILE A 320 -36.83 8.28 23.86
N ILE A 321 -37.17 7.20 23.13
CA ILE A 321 -36.45 5.92 23.17
C ILE A 321 -35.83 5.52 21.83
N ALA A 322 -36.15 6.25 20.74
CA ALA A 322 -35.49 6.17 19.43
C ALA A 322 -35.72 7.46 18.62
#